data_66ccec21b29828c834fee230bdb1e12b
#
_entry.id   66ccec21b29828c834fee230bdb1e12b
#
_cell.length_a   1.000
_cell.length_b   1.000
_cell.length_c   1.000
_cell.angle_alpha   90.00
_cell.angle_beta   90.00
_cell.angle_gamma   90.00
#
_symmetry.space_group_name_H-M   'P 1'
#
loop_
_entity.id
_entity.type
_entity.pdbx_description
1 polymer ?
#
loop_
_entity_poly.entity_id
_entity_poly.type
_entity_poly.pdbx_seq_one_letter_code
_entity_poly.pdbx_strand_id
1 'polypeptide(L)'
;MRASFARQGLMRLLGAEVVEMGEGTCVVEVPFAEGITQQQSYFHGAVTGAIADTAGGYAAMTLAPPDREVLTVEYKVNFLAPAHGEKLVARGEVVTAGRRLFVCRAEVFAVEGRDERVCAATLQTVSLSPARAPDRKP
;
A
#
# COMPACT_ATOMS: atom_id res chain seq x y z
N MET A 1 -14.02 -3.68 -2.70
CA MET A 1 -12.60 -3.35 -2.48
C MET A 1 -11.64 -4.43 -2.95
N ARG A 2 -11.69 -5.68 -2.51
CA ARG A 2 -10.80 -6.76 -3.03
C ARG A 2 -10.85 -6.91 -4.55
N ALA A 3 -12.01 -6.80 -5.19
CA ALA A 3 -12.12 -6.81 -6.66
C ALA A 3 -11.47 -5.58 -7.32
N SER A 4 -11.42 -4.43 -6.65
CA SER A 4 -10.68 -3.24 -7.11
C SER A 4 -9.18 -3.50 -7.04
N PHE A 5 -8.69 -4.01 -5.91
CA PHE A 5 -7.28 -4.37 -5.72
C PHE A 5 -6.79 -5.36 -6.80
N ALA A 6 -7.57 -6.40 -7.09
CA ALA A 6 -7.23 -7.40 -8.10
C ALA A 6 -7.08 -6.83 -9.53
N ARG A 7 -7.60 -5.63 -9.81
CA ARG A 7 -7.42 -4.95 -11.10
C ARG A 7 -6.11 -4.16 -11.20
N GLN A 8 -5.41 -3.92 -10.08
CA GLN A 8 -4.13 -3.21 -10.12
C GLN A 8 -3.05 -4.07 -10.77
N GLY A 9 -2.57 -3.64 -11.94
CA GLY A 9 -1.56 -4.35 -12.71
C GLY A 9 -0.25 -4.54 -11.93
N LEU A 10 0.21 -3.49 -11.22
CA LEU A 10 1.42 -3.56 -10.42
C LEU A 10 1.29 -4.57 -9.27
N MET A 11 0.17 -4.56 -8.56
CA MET A 11 -0.04 -5.48 -7.43
C MET A 11 -0.07 -6.94 -7.90
N ARG A 12 -0.68 -7.22 -9.05
CA ARG A 12 -0.60 -8.56 -9.67
C ARG A 12 0.82 -8.94 -10.07
N LEU A 13 1.59 -8.01 -10.63
CA LEU A 13 2.99 -8.25 -11.01
C LEU A 13 3.86 -8.58 -9.80
N LEU A 14 3.61 -7.92 -8.67
CA LEU A 14 4.31 -8.14 -7.41
C LEU A 14 3.84 -9.40 -6.66
N GLY A 15 2.75 -10.04 -7.08
CA GLY A 15 2.11 -11.10 -6.32
C GLY A 15 1.53 -10.62 -4.99
N ALA A 16 1.15 -9.33 -4.94
CA ALA A 16 0.63 -8.70 -3.73
C ALA A 16 -0.79 -9.17 -3.40
N GLU A 17 -1.08 -9.33 -2.12
CA GLU A 17 -2.41 -9.71 -1.62
C GLU A 17 -2.86 -8.78 -0.49
N VAL A 18 -4.17 -8.49 -0.43
CA VAL A 18 -4.78 -7.87 0.74
C VAL A 18 -5.16 -8.98 1.71
N VAL A 19 -4.47 -9.04 2.85
CA VAL A 19 -4.71 -10.06 3.87
C VAL A 19 -5.73 -9.61 4.91
N GLU A 20 -5.75 -8.32 5.23
CA GLU A 20 -6.69 -7.75 6.18
C GLU A 20 -7.21 -6.39 5.69
N MET A 21 -8.46 -6.07 6.00
CA MET A 21 -9.08 -4.78 5.69
C MET A 21 -10.16 -4.49 6.72
N GLY A 22 -10.00 -3.36 7.41
CA GLY A 22 -10.91 -2.87 8.44
C GLY A 22 -11.30 -1.41 8.19
N GLU A 23 -12.09 -0.84 9.07
CA GLU A 23 -12.47 0.57 9.03
C GLU A 23 -11.22 1.46 9.24
N GLY A 24 -10.81 2.17 8.20
CA GLY A 24 -9.59 3.00 8.22
C GLY A 24 -8.27 2.22 8.22
N THR A 25 -8.27 0.91 7.96
CA THR A 25 -7.07 0.08 7.96
C THR A 25 -7.00 -0.87 6.76
N CYS A 26 -5.78 -1.18 6.31
CA CYS A 26 -5.54 -2.19 5.29
C CYS A 26 -4.15 -2.81 5.45
N VAL A 27 -4.06 -4.12 5.30
CA VAL A 27 -2.80 -4.85 5.32
C VAL A 27 -2.58 -5.52 3.96
N VAL A 28 -1.42 -5.24 3.37
CA VAL A 28 -0.98 -5.79 2.08
C VAL A 28 0.29 -6.59 2.29
N GLU A 29 0.35 -7.80 1.76
CA GLU A 29 1.55 -8.64 1.74
C GLU A 29 2.08 -8.81 0.33
N VAL A 30 3.42 -8.94 0.22
CA VAL A 30 4.13 -9.28 -1.02
C VAL A 30 5.15 -10.36 -0.69
N PRO A 31 5.07 -11.55 -1.31
CA PRO A 31 6.07 -12.59 -1.12
C PRO A 31 7.40 -12.19 -1.78
N PHE A 32 8.49 -12.77 -1.28
CA PHE A 32 9.79 -12.59 -1.92
C PHE A 32 9.78 -13.18 -3.33
N ALA A 33 10.35 -12.43 -4.26
CA ALA A 33 10.64 -12.90 -5.60
C ALA A 33 11.92 -12.20 -6.10
N GLU A 34 12.78 -12.92 -6.79
CA GLU A 34 14.06 -12.39 -7.29
C GLU A 34 13.87 -11.17 -8.19
N GLY A 35 12.83 -11.15 -9.02
CA GLY A 35 12.53 -10.06 -9.95
C GLY A 35 12.09 -8.73 -9.32
N ILE A 36 11.89 -8.68 -8.00
CA ILE A 36 11.51 -7.47 -7.27
C ILE A 36 12.56 -7.02 -6.25
N THR A 37 13.79 -7.51 -6.42
CA THR A 37 14.93 -7.16 -5.59
C THR A 37 15.79 -6.09 -6.24
N GLN A 38 16.65 -5.48 -5.43
CA GLN A 38 17.75 -4.65 -5.91
C GLN A 38 19.05 -5.48 -5.97
N GLN A 39 20.18 -4.88 -6.40
CA GLN A 39 21.46 -5.58 -6.67
C GLN A 39 22.09 -6.31 -5.48
N GLN A 40 21.63 -6.08 -4.25
CA GLN A 40 22.10 -6.73 -3.03
C GLN A 40 21.11 -7.79 -2.52
N SER A 41 20.17 -8.21 -3.35
CA SER A 41 19.14 -9.21 -3.05
C SER A 41 18.14 -8.82 -1.93
N TYR A 42 18.06 -7.53 -1.59
CA TYR A 42 16.98 -7.01 -0.76
C TYR A 42 15.77 -6.64 -1.62
N PHE A 43 14.59 -6.61 -1.05
CA PHE A 43 13.43 -6.00 -1.74
C PHE A 43 13.77 -4.58 -2.19
N HIS A 44 13.44 -4.27 -3.43
CA HIS A 44 13.69 -2.93 -3.95
C HIS A 44 12.85 -1.87 -3.20
N GLY A 45 13.44 -0.71 -2.91
CA GLY A 45 12.72 0.37 -2.22
C GLY A 45 11.46 0.84 -2.95
N ALA A 46 11.43 0.75 -4.29
CA ALA A 46 10.24 1.04 -5.07
C ALA A 46 9.07 0.09 -4.75
N VAL A 47 9.35 -1.20 -4.52
CA VAL A 47 8.35 -2.19 -4.11
C VAL A 47 7.81 -1.87 -2.72
N THR A 48 8.73 -1.57 -1.78
CA THR A 48 8.39 -1.17 -0.41
C THR A 48 7.48 0.08 -0.40
N GLY A 49 7.83 1.11 -1.19
CA GLY A 49 7.02 2.31 -1.34
C GLY A 49 5.65 2.04 -1.98
N ALA A 50 5.60 1.21 -3.03
CA ALA A 50 4.36 0.90 -3.74
C ALA A 50 3.33 0.16 -2.86
N ILE A 51 3.78 -0.81 -2.05
CA ILE A 51 2.85 -1.53 -1.15
C ILE A 51 2.40 -0.67 0.03
N ALA A 52 3.27 0.23 0.53
CA ALA A 52 2.93 1.19 1.57
C ALA A 52 1.86 2.19 1.08
N ASP A 53 2.06 2.78 -0.11
CA ASP A 53 1.10 3.66 -0.76
C ASP A 53 -0.25 2.95 -0.97
N THR A 54 -0.21 1.71 -1.47
CA THR A 54 -1.40 0.91 -1.70
C THR A 54 -2.14 0.60 -0.39
N ALA A 55 -1.44 0.21 0.66
CA ALA A 55 -2.05 -0.09 1.96
C ALA A 55 -2.74 1.15 2.55
N GLY A 56 -2.08 2.32 2.53
CA GLY A 56 -2.67 3.58 2.99
C GLY A 56 -3.84 4.05 2.12
N GLY A 57 -3.74 3.92 0.79
CA GLY A 57 -4.81 4.25 -0.14
C GLY A 57 -6.07 3.39 0.06
N TYR A 58 -5.90 2.07 0.27
CA TYR A 58 -7.03 1.18 0.57
C TYR A 58 -7.58 1.39 1.98
N ALA A 59 -6.74 1.73 2.96
CA ALA A 59 -7.23 2.17 4.27
C ALA A 59 -8.16 3.40 4.13
N ALA A 60 -7.75 4.41 3.36
CA ALA A 60 -8.59 5.58 3.05
C ALA A 60 -9.88 5.20 2.32
N MET A 61 -9.79 4.27 1.35
CA MET A 61 -10.95 3.82 0.58
C MET A 61 -12.02 3.15 1.46
N THR A 62 -11.65 2.53 2.59
CA THR A 62 -12.63 1.94 3.52
C THR A 62 -13.54 2.97 4.17
N LEU A 63 -13.08 4.23 4.28
CA LEU A 63 -13.83 5.36 4.85
C LEU A 63 -14.43 6.27 3.78
N ALA A 64 -14.09 6.08 2.52
CA ALA A 64 -14.58 6.90 1.42
C ALA A 64 -16.06 6.61 1.12
N PRO A 65 -16.87 7.63 0.79
CA PRO A 65 -18.22 7.42 0.29
C PRO A 65 -18.24 6.52 -0.95
N PRO A 66 -19.32 5.74 -1.18
CA PRO A 66 -19.40 4.76 -2.27
C PRO A 66 -19.24 5.34 -3.68
N ASP A 67 -19.54 6.64 -3.86
CA ASP A 67 -19.43 7.37 -5.12
C ASP A 67 -18.05 8.05 -5.32
N ARG A 68 -17.10 7.75 -4.45
CA ARG A 68 -15.76 8.34 -4.46
C ARG A 68 -14.68 7.30 -4.69
N GLU A 69 -13.62 7.77 -5.34
CA GLU A 69 -12.35 7.08 -5.49
C GLU A 69 -11.27 7.84 -4.74
N VAL A 70 -10.23 7.13 -4.30
CA VAL A 70 -9.06 7.74 -3.68
C VAL A 70 -7.91 7.77 -4.69
N LEU A 71 -7.19 8.90 -4.71
CA LEU A 71 -5.99 9.08 -5.50
C LEU A 71 -4.90 9.67 -4.62
N THR A 72 -3.76 9.05 -4.58
CA THR A 72 -2.60 9.57 -3.86
C THR A 72 -2.13 10.88 -4.49
N VAL A 73 -2.00 11.92 -3.67
CA VAL A 73 -1.49 13.23 -4.06
C VAL A 73 0.03 13.26 -3.91
N GLU A 74 0.52 12.74 -2.81
CA GLU A 74 1.93 12.63 -2.48
C GLU A 74 2.12 11.62 -1.36
N TYR A 75 3.33 11.09 -1.25
CA TYR A 75 3.77 10.41 -0.03
C TYR A 75 5.26 10.62 0.20
N LYS A 76 5.63 10.63 1.46
CA LYS A 76 7.02 10.59 1.91
C LYS A 76 7.30 9.21 2.46
N VAL A 77 8.40 8.60 2.04
CA VAL A 77 8.89 7.32 2.58
C VAL A 77 10.24 7.52 3.26
N ASN A 78 10.39 6.91 4.42
CA ASN A 78 11.67 6.73 5.11
C ASN A 78 12.00 5.24 5.12
N PHE A 79 13.15 4.88 4.56
CA PHE A 79 13.70 3.53 4.68
C PHE A 79 14.49 3.45 5.99
N LEU A 80 14.09 2.57 6.88
CA LEU A 80 14.59 2.47 8.26
C LEU A 80 15.60 1.34 8.42
N ALA A 81 15.47 0.29 7.61
CA ALA A 81 16.35 -0.87 7.60
C ALA A 81 16.31 -1.56 6.24
N PRO A 82 17.33 -2.38 5.89
CA PRO A 82 17.26 -3.24 4.71
C PRO A 82 16.03 -4.15 4.75
N ALA A 83 15.28 -4.18 3.65
CA ALA A 83 14.09 -5.00 3.51
C ALA A 83 14.50 -6.42 3.07
N HIS A 84 14.77 -7.28 4.04
CA HIS A 84 15.22 -8.67 3.85
C HIS A 84 14.27 -9.63 4.56
N GLY A 85 13.90 -10.72 3.90
CA GLY A 85 13.04 -11.76 4.46
C GLY A 85 12.23 -12.49 3.39
N GLU A 86 11.30 -13.33 3.82
CA GLU A 86 10.44 -14.15 2.97
C GLU A 86 9.30 -13.36 2.35
N LYS A 87 8.89 -12.26 2.99
CA LYS A 87 7.83 -11.37 2.52
C LYS A 87 7.94 -9.97 3.13
N LEU A 88 7.25 -9.03 2.49
CA LEU A 88 6.94 -7.71 3.07
C LEU A 88 5.48 -7.67 3.49
N VAL A 89 5.21 -6.98 4.61
CA VAL A 89 3.87 -6.69 5.11
C VAL A 89 3.73 -5.19 5.29
N ALA A 90 2.85 -4.56 4.53
CA ALA A 90 2.52 -3.14 4.69
C ALA A 90 1.22 -3.00 5.48
N ARG A 91 1.27 -2.26 6.60
CA ARG A 91 0.12 -1.94 7.43
C ARG A 91 -0.21 -0.46 7.29
N GLY A 92 -1.30 -0.17 6.59
CA GLY A 92 -1.80 1.18 6.34
C GLY A 92 -2.95 1.53 7.26
N GLU A 93 -3.00 2.78 7.72
CA GLU A 93 -4.09 3.31 8.52
C GLU A 93 -4.37 4.78 8.22
N VAL A 94 -5.61 5.19 8.40
CA VAL A 94 -6.04 6.59 8.27
C VAL A 94 -5.72 7.34 9.55
N VAL A 95 -4.89 8.39 9.44
CA VAL A 95 -4.58 9.31 10.55
C VAL A 95 -5.68 10.34 10.72
N THR A 96 -6.17 10.88 9.59
CA THR A 96 -7.29 11.81 9.60
C THR A 96 -8.09 11.73 8.30
N ALA A 97 -9.40 11.78 8.41
CA ALA A 97 -10.34 11.74 7.31
C ALA A 97 -11.03 13.12 7.18
N GLY A 98 -10.58 13.92 6.22
CA GLY A 98 -11.18 15.20 5.89
C GLY A 98 -12.25 15.05 4.79
N ARG A 99 -12.92 16.15 4.46
CA ARG A 99 -13.96 16.15 3.44
C ARG A 99 -13.44 15.90 2.01
N ARG A 100 -12.21 16.31 1.73
CA ARG A 100 -11.58 16.21 0.39
C ARG A 100 -10.25 15.47 0.39
N LEU A 101 -9.56 15.51 1.50
CA LEU A 101 -8.23 14.94 1.67
C LEU A 101 -8.21 14.06 2.92
N PHE A 102 -7.60 12.91 2.81
CA PHE A 102 -7.26 12.04 3.92
C PHE A 102 -5.74 12.04 4.09
N VAL A 103 -5.29 11.96 5.31
CA VAL A 103 -3.89 11.67 5.62
C VAL A 103 -3.80 10.25 6.15
N CYS A 104 -2.92 9.46 5.57
CA CYS A 104 -2.70 8.08 5.96
C CYS A 104 -1.23 7.87 6.30
N ARG A 105 -0.96 6.91 7.18
CA ARG A 105 0.38 6.40 7.40
C ARG A 105 0.44 4.92 7.06
N ALA A 106 1.61 4.42 6.72
CA ALA A 106 1.85 3.00 6.65
C ALA A 106 3.25 2.67 7.15
N GLU A 107 3.36 1.51 7.79
CA GLU A 107 4.64 0.88 8.12
C GLU A 107 4.79 -0.39 7.31
N VAL A 108 6.01 -0.63 6.82
CA VAL A 108 6.35 -1.85 6.10
C VAL A 108 7.31 -2.67 6.93
N PHE A 109 6.96 -3.92 7.10
CA PHE A 109 7.74 -4.90 7.85
C PHE A 109 8.33 -5.93 6.88
N ALA A 110 9.61 -6.20 7.05
CA ALA A 110 10.25 -7.37 6.47
C ALA A 110 10.07 -8.55 7.45
N VAL A 111 9.58 -9.67 6.93
CA VAL A 111 9.22 -10.84 7.74
C VAL A 111 10.08 -12.02 7.33
N GLU A 112 10.67 -12.69 8.34
CA GLU A 112 11.42 -13.93 8.18
C GLU A 112 11.03 -14.92 9.29
N GLY A 113 10.35 -15.99 8.94
CA GLY A 113 9.79 -16.94 9.90
C GLY A 113 8.78 -16.26 10.84
N ARG A 114 9.15 -16.12 12.12
CA ARG A 114 8.32 -15.44 13.15
C ARG A 114 8.77 -14.01 13.45
N ASP A 115 9.88 -13.59 12.86
CA ASP A 115 10.46 -12.28 13.13
C ASP A 115 9.90 -11.24 12.15
N GLU A 116 9.45 -10.13 12.68
CA GLU A 116 9.04 -8.95 11.91
C GLU A 116 9.94 -7.77 12.29
N ARG A 117 10.47 -7.09 11.28
CA ARG A 117 11.25 -5.88 11.48
C ARG A 117 10.73 -4.76 10.59
N VAL A 118 10.40 -3.61 11.20
CA VAL A 118 10.04 -2.43 10.41
C VAL A 118 11.21 -2.03 9.52
N CYS A 119 10.97 -1.93 8.21
CA CYS A 119 11.96 -1.54 7.22
C CYS A 119 11.64 -0.21 6.52
N ALA A 120 10.39 0.25 6.58
CA ALA A 120 10.02 1.57 6.09
C ALA A 120 8.80 2.13 6.82
N ALA A 121 8.69 3.45 6.83
CA ALA A 121 7.52 4.18 7.30
C ALA A 121 7.15 5.26 6.29
N THR A 122 5.85 5.47 6.09
CA THR A 122 5.31 6.46 5.16
C THR A 122 4.27 7.35 5.81
N LEU A 123 4.19 8.57 5.31
CA LEU A 123 3.05 9.46 5.51
C LEU A 123 2.59 9.91 4.13
N GLN A 124 1.29 9.82 3.85
CA GLN A 124 0.73 10.13 2.55
C GLN A 124 -0.55 10.94 2.64
N THR A 125 -0.78 11.75 1.62
CA THR A 125 -2.04 12.45 1.41
C THR A 125 -2.77 11.84 0.24
N VAL A 126 -4.04 11.48 0.42
CA VAL A 126 -4.90 10.99 -0.65
C VAL A 126 -6.09 11.93 -0.84
N SER A 127 -6.47 12.18 -2.08
CA SER A 127 -7.63 12.97 -2.44
C SER A 127 -8.84 12.08 -2.70
N LEU A 128 -10.02 12.58 -2.34
CA LEU A 128 -11.31 12.01 -2.72
C LEU A 128 -11.77 12.63 -4.04
N SER A 129 -11.92 11.81 -5.07
CA SER A 129 -12.41 12.20 -6.39
C SER A 129 -13.72 11.49 -6.70
N PRO A 130 -14.60 12.05 -7.55
CA PRO A 130 -15.77 11.31 -8.05
C PRO A 130 -15.32 10.02 -8.74
N ALA A 131 -16.01 8.91 -8.47
CA ALA A 131 -15.74 7.64 -9.12
C ALA A 131 -15.85 7.79 -10.65
N ARG A 132 -14.85 7.30 -11.38
CA ARG A 132 -14.89 7.30 -12.86
C ARG A 132 -15.87 6.26 -13.35
N ALA A 133 -16.64 6.64 -14.40
CA ALA A 133 -17.43 5.66 -15.13
C ALA A 133 -16.52 4.57 -15.74
N PRO A 134 -16.94 3.29 -15.74
CA PRO A 134 -16.08 2.14 -16.05
C PRO A 134 -15.47 2.10 -17.47
N ASP A 135 -15.88 2.98 -18.40
CA ASP A 135 -15.56 2.88 -19.84
C ASP A 135 -14.63 3.97 -20.40
N ARG A 136 -13.91 4.73 -19.59
CA ARG A 136 -12.88 5.62 -20.15
C ARG A 136 -11.51 4.96 -20.06
N LYS A 137 -11.14 4.22 -21.14
CA LYS A 137 -9.72 3.98 -21.45
C LYS A 137 -8.99 5.32 -21.59
N PRO A 138 -7.73 5.41 -21.16
CA PRO A 138 -6.91 6.59 -21.38
C PRO A 138 -6.76 6.91 -22.86
#